data_31de48c49b5aacb816213a77dc768baa
#
_entry.id   31de48c49b5aacb816213a77dc768baa
#
_cell.length_a   1.000
_cell.length_b   1.000
_cell.length_c   1.000
_cell.angle_alpha   90.00
_cell.angle_beta   90.00
_cell.angle_gamma   90.00
#
_symmetry.space_group_name_H-M   'P 1'
#
loop_
_entity.id
_entity.type
_entity.pdbx_description
1 polymer ?
#
loop_
_entity_poly.entity_id
_entity_poly.type
_entity_poly.pdbx_seq_one_letter_code
_entity_poly.pdbx_strand_id
1 'polypeptide(L)'
;MASFRTIDVVIGSKRLEGSLFLPQTSHGLIIFAHGSGSSRLSPRNRYVAERLAAQGFACLLFDLLTAEEGEFRRNVFDIELLGARVIEAIAWAGGENEISLLPIGLFGASTGAAAALVAAADEPRVAAVVSRGGRPDLAGDALRRVQAPTLLIVGGLDYGVIELNRSAQQLLRCRNRLDIVPGATHLFEEPGTLESVVERATKWFIEYLGATRDATDD
;
A
#
# COMPACT_ATOMS: atom_id res chain seq x y z
N MET A 1 -24.73 -0.75 1.93
CA MET A 1 -23.27 -0.86 1.67
C MET A 1 -22.94 0.15 0.58
N ALA A 2 -21.92 1.00 0.75
CA ALA A 2 -21.50 1.89 -0.33
C ALA A 2 -21.10 1.01 -1.52
N SER A 3 -21.66 1.29 -2.70
CA SER A 3 -21.36 0.53 -3.91
C SER A 3 -20.14 1.16 -4.59
N PHE A 4 -19.22 0.33 -5.04
CA PHE A 4 -18.14 0.72 -5.93
C PHE A 4 -18.21 -0.11 -7.21
N ARG A 5 -17.71 0.42 -8.32
CA ARG A 5 -17.52 -0.32 -9.56
C ARG A 5 -16.10 -0.85 -9.62
N THR A 6 -15.91 -1.97 -10.30
CA THR A 6 -14.59 -2.54 -10.60
C THR A 6 -14.29 -2.31 -12.06
N ILE A 7 -13.12 -1.76 -12.36
CA ILE A 7 -12.65 -1.43 -13.70
C ILE A 7 -11.32 -2.15 -13.90
N ASP A 8 -11.21 -2.95 -14.95
CA ASP A 8 -9.93 -3.52 -15.35
C ASP A 8 -9.11 -2.45 -16.06
N VAL A 9 -7.84 -2.33 -15.66
CA VAL A 9 -6.92 -1.29 -16.14
C VAL A 9 -5.59 -1.90 -16.56
N VAL A 10 -4.84 -1.15 -17.36
CA VAL A 10 -3.50 -1.53 -17.82
C VAL A 10 -2.53 -0.39 -17.51
N ILE A 11 -1.44 -0.69 -16.80
CA ILE A 11 -0.55 0.29 -16.23
C ILE A 11 0.84 0.24 -16.86
N GLY A 12 1.36 1.42 -17.18
CA GLY A 12 2.73 1.64 -17.61
C GLY A 12 3.12 0.97 -18.93
N SER A 13 4.39 1.09 -19.26
CA SER A 13 4.95 0.60 -20.53
C SER A 13 4.95 -0.93 -20.63
N LYS A 14 4.98 -1.63 -19.51
CA LYS A 14 4.92 -3.10 -19.42
C LYS A 14 3.50 -3.65 -19.49
N ARG A 15 2.49 -2.77 -19.59
CA ARG A 15 1.07 -3.15 -19.65
C ARG A 15 0.65 -4.05 -18.50
N LEU A 16 1.08 -3.70 -17.28
CA LEU A 16 0.74 -4.46 -16.08
C LEU A 16 -0.76 -4.43 -15.85
N GLU A 17 -1.33 -5.59 -15.64
CA GLU A 17 -2.77 -5.72 -15.41
C GLU A 17 -3.14 -5.24 -14.00
N GLY A 18 -4.26 -4.51 -13.89
CA GLY A 18 -4.79 -4.00 -12.65
C GLY A 18 -6.31 -4.03 -12.57
N SER A 19 -6.82 -3.88 -11.36
CA SER A 19 -8.24 -3.72 -11.06
C SER A 19 -8.41 -2.48 -10.17
N LEU A 20 -9.16 -1.50 -10.65
CA LEU A 20 -9.51 -0.29 -9.93
C LEU A 20 -10.91 -0.44 -9.32
N PHE A 21 -10.99 -0.41 -7.99
CA PHE A 21 -12.25 -0.32 -7.25
C PHE A 21 -12.56 1.15 -7.04
N LEU A 22 -13.61 1.64 -7.67
CA LEU A 22 -13.94 3.05 -7.73
C LEU A 22 -15.33 3.32 -7.12
N PRO A 23 -15.40 3.90 -5.90
CA PRO A 23 -16.63 4.41 -5.32
C PRO A 23 -17.24 5.57 -6.15
N GLN A 24 -18.51 5.87 -5.95
CA GLN A 24 -19.15 7.03 -6.59
C GLN A 24 -18.49 8.36 -6.21
N THR A 25 -18.02 8.46 -4.96
CA THR A 25 -17.23 9.58 -4.47
C THR A 25 -15.99 9.03 -3.77
N SER A 26 -14.82 9.54 -4.12
CA SER A 26 -13.55 9.09 -3.56
C SER A 26 -12.84 10.20 -2.81
N HIS A 27 -12.35 9.90 -1.60
CA HIS A 27 -11.61 10.82 -0.73
C HIS A 27 -10.09 10.72 -0.94
N GLY A 28 -9.63 9.64 -1.57
CA GLY A 28 -8.22 9.38 -1.86
C GLY A 28 -8.10 8.13 -2.71
N LEU A 29 -6.92 7.94 -3.29
CA LEU A 29 -6.53 6.75 -4.03
C LEU A 29 -5.53 5.93 -3.21
N ILE A 30 -5.81 4.64 -3.00
CA ILE A 30 -4.90 3.71 -2.34
C ILE A 30 -4.36 2.73 -3.37
N ILE A 31 -3.05 2.73 -3.59
CA ILE A 31 -2.36 1.84 -4.52
C ILE A 31 -1.75 0.69 -3.72
N PHE A 32 -2.04 -0.56 -4.13
CA PHE A 32 -1.62 -1.78 -3.46
C PHE A 32 -0.36 -2.34 -4.08
N ALA A 33 0.66 -2.58 -3.25
CA ALA A 33 1.86 -3.32 -3.60
C ALA A 33 1.83 -4.70 -2.94
N HIS A 34 1.62 -5.74 -3.73
CA HIS A 34 1.55 -7.13 -3.24
C HIS A 34 2.92 -7.70 -2.88
N GLY A 35 2.94 -8.75 -2.04
CA GLY A 35 4.17 -9.44 -1.66
C GLY A 35 4.65 -10.45 -2.72
N SER A 36 5.84 -11.01 -2.46
CA SER A 36 6.43 -12.07 -3.29
C SER A 36 5.50 -13.29 -3.40
N GLY A 37 5.40 -13.86 -4.60
CA GLY A 37 4.53 -15.00 -4.89
C GLY A 37 3.03 -14.68 -4.83
N SER A 38 2.65 -13.40 -4.83
CA SER A 38 1.29 -12.90 -4.86
C SER A 38 1.04 -12.09 -6.14
N SER A 39 -0.19 -11.57 -6.30
CA SER A 39 -0.62 -10.78 -7.45
C SER A 39 -1.76 -9.82 -7.05
N ARG A 40 -2.26 -9.04 -8.02
CA ARG A 40 -3.49 -8.25 -7.88
C ARG A 40 -4.71 -9.08 -7.43
N LEU A 41 -4.68 -10.40 -7.67
CA LEU A 41 -5.76 -11.32 -7.33
C LEU A 41 -5.68 -11.86 -5.89
N SER A 42 -4.71 -11.43 -5.09
CA SER A 42 -4.57 -11.83 -3.68
C SER A 42 -5.88 -11.68 -2.92
N PRO A 43 -6.46 -12.76 -2.38
CA PRO A 43 -7.74 -12.68 -1.67
C PRO A 43 -7.68 -11.72 -0.47
N ARG A 44 -6.56 -11.71 0.25
CA ARG A 44 -6.35 -10.82 1.42
C ARG A 44 -6.27 -9.35 1.02
N ASN A 45 -5.51 -9.02 -0.04
CA ASN A 45 -5.42 -7.63 -0.51
C ASN A 45 -6.76 -7.16 -1.09
N ARG A 46 -7.45 -8.03 -1.84
CA ARG A 46 -8.81 -7.72 -2.35
C ARG A 46 -9.78 -7.46 -1.22
N TYR A 47 -9.79 -8.31 -0.18
CA TYR A 47 -10.63 -8.10 0.99
C TYR A 47 -10.40 -6.73 1.63
N VAL A 48 -9.13 -6.35 1.86
CA VAL A 48 -8.78 -5.03 2.42
C VAL A 48 -9.23 -3.91 1.49
N ALA A 49 -8.95 -4.03 0.18
CA ALA A 49 -9.33 -3.02 -0.82
C ALA A 49 -10.84 -2.83 -0.92
N GLU A 50 -11.63 -3.90 -0.91
CA GLU A 50 -13.10 -3.85 -0.91
C GLU A 50 -13.65 -3.12 0.33
N ARG A 51 -13.04 -3.35 1.50
CA ARG A 51 -13.42 -2.67 2.74
C ARG A 51 -13.06 -1.19 2.72
N LEU A 52 -11.88 -0.84 2.19
CA LEU A 52 -11.46 0.55 2.02
C LEU A 52 -12.31 1.27 0.94
N ALA A 53 -12.66 0.57 -0.14
CA ALA A 53 -13.57 1.11 -1.16
C ALA A 53 -14.97 1.39 -0.59
N ALA A 54 -15.48 0.53 0.29
CA ALA A 54 -16.72 0.76 1.01
C ALA A 54 -16.68 1.98 1.97
N GLN A 55 -15.48 2.45 2.32
CA GLN A 55 -15.24 3.68 3.11
C GLN A 55 -14.98 4.91 2.23
N GLY A 56 -15.12 4.81 0.90
CA GLY A 56 -14.95 5.93 -0.02
C GLY A 56 -13.52 6.15 -0.50
N PHE A 57 -12.66 5.14 -0.50
CA PHE A 57 -11.33 5.22 -1.14
C PHE A 57 -11.32 4.50 -2.48
N ALA A 58 -10.83 5.15 -3.54
CA ALA A 58 -10.46 4.42 -4.74
C ALA A 58 -9.29 3.49 -4.41
N CYS A 59 -9.34 2.22 -4.86
CA CYS A 59 -8.31 1.24 -4.57
C CYS A 59 -7.81 0.59 -5.85
N LEU A 60 -6.51 0.73 -6.13
CA LEU A 60 -5.84 0.13 -7.28
C LEU A 60 -5.03 -1.08 -6.83
N LEU A 61 -5.43 -2.27 -7.29
CA LEU A 61 -4.64 -3.49 -7.19
C LEU A 61 -4.05 -3.78 -8.56
N PHE A 62 -2.74 -3.96 -8.67
CA PHE A 62 -2.08 -4.27 -9.94
C PHE A 62 -0.93 -5.24 -9.73
N ASP A 63 -0.53 -5.91 -10.80
CA ASP A 63 0.61 -6.82 -10.77
C ASP A 63 1.90 -6.00 -10.88
N LEU A 64 2.86 -6.21 -9.98
CA LEU A 64 4.13 -5.48 -9.95
C LEU A 64 5.10 -5.96 -11.04
N LEU A 65 4.88 -7.16 -11.57
CA LEU A 65 5.68 -7.80 -12.60
C LEU A 65 4.77 -8.41 -13.65
N THR A 66 5.25 -8.49 -14.89
CA THR A 66 4.61 -9.34 -15.89
C THR A 66 4.77 -10.82 -15.52
N ALA A 67 3.97 -11.71 -16.12
CA ALA A 67 4.10 -13.15 -15.90
C ALA A 67 5.54 -13.64 -16.18
N GLU A 68 6.13 -13.19 -17.30
CA GLU A 68 7.51 -13.53 -17.68
C GLU A 68 8.54 -12.99 -16.67
N GLU A 69 8.41 -11.74 -16.24
CA GLU A 69 9.29 -11.15 -15.21
C GLU A 69 9.21 -11.91 -13.88
N GLY A 70 8.00 -12.37 -13.51
CA GLY A 70 7.73 -13.12 -12.27
C GLY A 70 8.34 -14.51 -12.22
N GLU A 71 8.71 -15.11 -13.35
CA GLU A 71 9.42 -16.39 -13.41
C GLU A 71 10.85 -16.29 -12.82
N PHE A 72 11.42 -15.11 -12.83
CA PHE A 72 12.77 -14.89 -12.32
C PHE A 72 12.74 -14.45 -10.86
N ARG A 73 13.18 -15.33 -9.96
CA ARG A 73 13.24 -15.04 -8.52
C ARG A 73 13.97 -13.72 -8.18
N ARG A 74 15.00 -13.35 -8.93
CA ARG A 74 15.72 -12.07 -8.75
C ARG A 74 14.77 -10.87 -8.87
N ASN A 75 13.85 -10.87 -9.82
CA ASN A 75 12.90 -9.76 -10.01
C ASN A 75 11.87 -9.69 -8.88
N VAL A 76 11.43 -10.87 -8.37
CA VAL A 76 10.45 -10.96 -7.28
C VAL A 76 10.96 -10.30 -5.98
N PHE A 77 12.28 -10.24 -5.80
CA PHE A 77 12.94 -9.64 -4.63
C PHE A 77 13.73 -8.37 -4.97
N ASP A 78 13.63 -7.87 -6.20
CA ASP A 78 14.23 -6.61 -6.63
C ASP A 78 13.35 -5.44 -6.18
N ILE A 79 13.61 -4.95 -4.97
CA ILE A 79 12.79 -3.90 -4.35
C ILE A 79 12.82 -2.60 -5.13
N GLU A 80 13.94 -2.27 -5.76
CA GLU A 80 14.08 -1.07 -6.60
C GLU A 80 13.18 -1.19 -7.85
N LEU A 81 13.20 -2.34 -8.53
CA LEU A 81 12.30 -2.63 -9.65
C LEU A 81 10.82 -2.53 -9.22
N LEU A 82 10.47 -3.19 -8.10
CA LEU A 82 9.09 -3.18 -7.60
C LEU A 82 8.65 -1.77 -7.19
N GLY A 83 9.54 -0.98 -6.58
CA GLY A 83 9.30 0.43 -6.24
C GLY A 83 9.05 1.29 -7.48
N ALA A 84 9.86 1.10 -8.53
CA ALA A 84 9.67 1.78 -9.82
C ALA A 84 8.29 1.45 -10.44
N ARG A 85 7.79 0.21 -10.30
CA ARG A 85 6.44 -0.16 -10.74
C ARG A 85 5.34 0.57 -9.98
N VAL A 86 5.53 0.78 -8.67
CA VAL A 86 4.58 1.59 -7.87
C VAL A 86 4.61 3.05 -8.34
N ILE A 87 5.77 3.62 -8.65
CA ILE A 87 5.89 4.97 -9.20
C ILE A 87 5.22 5.07 -10.59
N GLU A 88 5.39 4.06 -11.47
CA GLU A 88 4.65 3.99 -12.75
C GLU A 88 3.12 4.00 -12.54
N ALA A 89 2.63 3.28 -11.52
CA ALA A 89 1.19 3.27 -11.19
C ALA A 89 0.71 4.62 -10.66
N ILE A 90 1.51 5.32 -9.87
CA ILE A 90 1.23 6.69 -9.43
C ILE A 90 1.18 7.66 -10.63
N ALA A 91 2.12 7.53 -11.56
CA ALA A 91 2.15 8.35 -12.77
C ALA A 91 0.93 8.08 -13.67
N TRP A 92 0.57 6.80 -13.86
CA TRP A 92 -0.63 6.39 -14.58
C TRP A 92 -1.90 7.01 -13.97
N ALA A 93 -2.06 6.94 -12.64
CA ALA A 93 -3.21 7.52 -11.95
C ALA A 93 -3.35 9.04 -12.17
N GLY A 94 -2.25 9.75 -12.33
CA GLY A 94 -2.23 11.18 -12.68
C GLY A 94 -2.81 11.49 -14.06
N GLY A 95 -2.91 10.51 -14.95
CA GLY A 95 -3.56 10.64 -16.27
C GLY A 95 -5.05 10.25 -16.29
N GLU A 96 -5.58 9.71 -15.21
CA GLU A 96 -6.95 9.17 -15.14
C GLU A 96 -7.91 10.19 -14.53
N ASN A 97 -8.82 10.75 -15.33
CA ASN A 97 -9.69 11.88 -14.96
C ASN A 97 -10.40 11.73 -13.61
N GLU A 98 -10.84 10.52 -13.25
CA GLU A 98 -11.64 10.28 -12.04
C GLU A 98 -10.81 10.20 -10.76
N ILE A 99 -9.49 10.01 -10.86
CA ILE A 99 -8.61 9.78 -9.71
C ILE A 99 -7.35 10.67 -9.72
N SER A 100 -7.11 11.43 -10.80
CA SER A 100 -5.87 12.21 -11.02
C SER A 100 -5.55 13.24 -9.94
N LEU A 101 -6.58 13.80 -9.31
CA LEU A 101 -6.46 14.83 -8.26
C LEU A 101 -6.59 14.29 -6.83
N LEU A 102 -6.80 12.98 -6.68
CA LEU A 102 -6.95 12.39 -5.35
C LEU A 102 -5.60 12.32 -4.62
N PRO A 103 -5.58 12.58 -3.31
CA PRO A 103 -4.40 12.30 -2.48
C PRO A 103 -4.09 10.80 -2.52
N ILE A 104 -2.80 10.45 -2.55
CA ILE A 104 -2.33 9.08 -2.79
C ILE A 104 -1.86 8.44 -1.49
N GLY A 105 -2.42 7.28 -1.16
CA GLY A 105 -1.91 6.37 -0.16
C GLY A 105 -1.31 5.11 -0.79
N LEU A 106 -0.33 4.52 -0.12
CA LEU A 106 0.23 3.23 -0.52
C LEU A 106 -0.09 2.18 0.54
N PHE A 107 -0.50 0.99 0.10
CA PHE A 107 -0.70 -0.17 0.96
C PHE A 107 0.21 -1.31 0.50
N GLY A 108 1.27 -1.58 1.26
CA GLY A 108 2.23 -2.64 0.95
C GLY A 108 2.06 -3.87 1.84
N ALA A 109 2.17 -5.07 1.25
CA ALA A 109 2.13 -6.33 1.96
C ALA A 109 3.45 -7.10 1.82
N SER A 110 4.02 -7.61 2.92
CA SER A 110 5.27 -8.37 2.91
C SER A 110 6.39 -7.60 2.17
N THR A 111 7.03 -8.15 1.13
CA THR A 111 8.03 -7.47 0.29
C THR A 111 7.45 -6.24 -0.42
N GLY A 112 6.15 -6.22 -0.76
CA GLY A 112 5.49 -5.06 -1.33
C GLY A 112 5.48 -3.84 -0.41
N ALA A 113 5.62 -4.03 0.91
CA ALA A 113 5.78 -2.90 1.84
C ALA A 113 7.09 -2.16 1.61
N ALA A 114 8.18 -2.88 1.32
CA ALA A 114 9.45 -2.24 0.96
C ALA A 114 9.34 -1.48 -0.36
N ALA A 115 8.70 -2.06 -1.38
CA ALA A 115 8.46 -1.39 -2.65
C ALA A 115 7.63 -0.10 -2.47
N ALA A 116 6.58 -0.15 -1.64
CA ALA A 116 5.77 1.04 -1.31
C ALA A 116 6.61 2.12 -0.60
N LEU A 117 7.51 1.74 0.32
CA LEU A 117 8.38 2.67 1.03
C LEU A 117 9.46 3.29 0.12
N VAL A 118 10.05 2.50 -0.79
CA VAL A 118 10.96 3.03 -1.82
C VAL A 118 10.23 4.03 -2.70
N ALA A 119 9.03 3.69 -3.19
CA ALA A 119 8.22 4.62 -3.99
C ALA A 119 7.89 5.90 -3.21
N ALA A 120 7.49 5.79 -1.93
CA ALA A 120 7.17 6.94 -1.08
C ALA A 120 8.38 7.83 -0.76
N ALA A 121 9.59 7.28 -0.81
CA ALA A 121 10.82 8.05 -0.62
C ALA A 121 11.14 8.96 -1.80
N ASP A 122 10.72 8.57 -3.02
CA ASP A 122 11.06 9.24 -4.27
C ASP A 122 9.85 9.96 -4.91
N GLU A 123 8.62 9.74 -4.41
CA GLU A 123 7.39 10.34 -4.93
C GLU A 123 6.68 11.19 -3.85
N PRO A 124 6.87 12.51 -3.86
CA PRO A 124 6.34 13.41 -2.81
C PRO A 124 4.82 13.55 -2.82
N ARG A 125 4.11 13.07 -3.86
CA ARG A 125 2.64 13.03 -3.90
C ARG A 125 2.04 11.98 -2.97
N VAL A 126 2.86 11.04 -2.45
CA VAL A 126 2.39 10.04 -1.50
C VAL A 126 2.13 10.71 -0.16
N ALA A 127 0.86 10.70 0.28
CA ALA A 127 0.42 11.35 1.50
C ALA A 127 0.36 10.40 2.72
N ALA A 128 0.33 9.07 2.50
CA ALA A 128 0.36 8.08 3.58
C ALA A 128 0.84 6.71 3.10
N VAL A 129 1.46 5.94 4.00
CA VAL A 129 1.84 4.55 3.75
C VAL A 129 1.31 3.65 4.86
N VAL A 130 0.77 2.48 4.48
CA VAL A 130 0.43 1.38 5.38
C VAL A 130 1.20 0.13 4.94
N SER A 131 1.90 -0.48 5.87
CA SER A 131 2.63 -1.74 5.72
C SER A 131 1.92 -2.83 6.51
N ARG A 132 1.50 -3.92 5.87
CA ARG A 132 0.87 -5.07 6.52
C ARG A 132 1.78 -6.30 6.47
N GLY A 133 2.23 -6.79 7.63
CA GLY A 133 3.19 -7.90 7.73
C GLY A 133 4.41 -7.62 6.86
N GLY A 134 4.83 -6.36 6.82
CA GLY A 134 5.80 -5.88 5.86
C GLY A 134 7.23 -6.22 6.20
N ARG A 135 8.07 -6.19 5.16
CA ARG A 135 9.54 -6.25 5.22
C ARG A 135 10.14 -4.87 4.92
N PRO A 136 9.84 -3.85 5.79
CA PRO A 136 10.34 -2.48 5.58
C PRO A 136 11.87 -2.41 5.61
N ASP A 137 12.55 -3.33 6.27
CA ASP A 137 13.99 -3.50 6.30
C ASP A 137 14.62 -3.60 4.90
N LEU A 138 13.89 -4.19 3.94
CA LEU A 138 14.34 -4.31 2.54
C LEU A 138 14.35 -2.99 1.77
N ALA A 139 13.71 -1.94 2.29
CA ALA A 139 13.79 -0.60 1.70
C ALA A 139 15.12 0.14 2.03
N GLY A 140 15.92 -0.40 2.94
CA GLY A 140 17.27 0.11 3.22
C GLY A 140 17.30 1.60 3.55
N ASP A 141 18.20 2.33 2.88
CA ASP A 141 18.38 3.78 3.11
C ASP A 141 17.20 4.64 2.63
N ALA A 142 16.30 4.12 1.80
CA ALA A 142 15.07 4.81 1.40
C ALA A 142 14.21 5.18 2.61
N LEU A 143 14.23 4.36 3.68
CA LEU A 143 13.49 4.64 4.92
C LEU A 143 13.74 6.04 5.49
N ARG A 144 14.98 6.53 5.38
CA ARG A 144 15.38 7.85 5.91
C ARG A 144 14.83 9.02 5.09
N ARG A 145 14.43 8.77 3.83
CA ARG A 145 13.89 9.76 2.89
C ARG A 145 12.37 9.79 2.85
N VAL A 146 11.70 8.74 3.37
CA VAL A 146 10.23 8.72 3.43
C VAL A 146 9.72 9.90 4.25
N GLN A 147 8.88 10.72 3.64
CA GLN A 147 8.22 11.86 4.27
C GLN A 147 6.77 11.56 4.66
N ALA A 148 6.13 10.65 3.93
CA ALA A 148 4.75 10.26 4.15
C ALA A 148 4.56 9.59 5.53
N PRO A 149 3.57 9.99 6.33
CA PRO A 149 3.18 9.27 7.54
C PRO A 149 3.02 7.78 7.28
N THR A 150 3.68 6.94 8.08
CA THR A 150 3.80 5.50 7.85
C THR A 150 3.27 4.68 9.02
N LEU A 151 2.31 3.78 8.75
CA LEU A 151 1.80 2.80 9.70
C LEU A 151 2.37 1.41 9.37
N LEU A 152 3.03 0.81 10.35
CA LEU A 152 3.53 -0.56 10.30
C LEU A 152 2.58 -1.45 11.10
N ILE A 153 1.93 -2.45 10.47
CA ILE A 153 1.01 -3.39 11.11
C ILE A 153 1.64 -4.78 11.04
N VAL A 154 1.87 -5.41 12.19
CA VAL A 154 2.54 -6.71 12.27
C VAL A 154 1.74 -7.66 13.15
N GLY A 155 1.70 -8.95 12.79
CA GLY A 155 1.10 -9.98 13.61
C GLY A 155 1.88 -10.23 14.89
N GLY A 156 1.17 -10.38 16.01
CA GLY A 156 1.80 -10.59 17.33
C GLY A 156 2.55 -11.91 17.48
N LEU A 157 2.30 -12.88 16.59
CA LEU A 157 3.00 -14.16 16.54
C LEU A 157 4.11 -14.19 15.46
N ASP A 158 4.29 -13.11 14.71
CA ASP A 158 5.31 -12.97 13.68
C ASP A 158 6.59 -12.31 14.26
N TYR A 159 7.19 -12.97 15.24
CA TYR A 159 8.26 -12.42 16.08
C TYR A 159 9.44 -11.86 15.29
N GLY A 160 9.91 -12.58 14.26
CA GLY A 160 11.03 -12.12 13.42
C GLY A 160 10.69 -10.84 12.67
N VAL A 161 9.48 -10.73 12.12
CA VAL A 161 9.02 -9.54 11.39
C VAL A 161 8.77 -8.36 12.34
N ILE A 162 8.35 -8.61 13.59
CA ILE A 162 8.22 -7.55 14.61
C ILE A 162 9.57 -6.84 14.80
N GLU A 163 10.67 -7.59 14.98
CA GLU A 163 11.99 -6.99 15.20
C GLU A 163 12.49 -6.21 13.97
N LEU A 164 12.24 -6.72 12.76
CA LEU A 164 12.56 -6.01 11.52
C LEU A 164 11.77 -4.70 11.40
N ASN A 165 10.50 -4.70 11.80
CA ASN A 165 9.68 -3.48 11.79
C ASN A 165 10.11 -2.48 12.87
N ARG A 166 10.50 -2.92 14.07
CA ARG A 166 11.08 -2.05 15.11
C ARG A 166 12.35 -1.38 14.64
N SER A 167 13.24 -2.14 13.99
CA SER A 167 14.48 -1.61 13.43
C SER A 167 14.22 -0.60 12.32
N ALA A 168 13.31 -0.90 11.40
CA ALA A 168 12.92 0.02 10.34
C ALA A 168 12.24 1.28 10.88
N GLN A 169 11.40 1.15 11.91
CA GLN A 169 10.75 2.27 12.59
C GLN A 169 11.75 3.31 13.09
N GLN A 170 12.89 2.88 13.61
CA GLN A 170 13.95 3.78 14.10
C GLN A 170 14.64 4.56 12.96
N LEU A 171 14.60 4.05 11.73
CA LEU A 171 15.18 4.71 10.56
C LEU A 171 14.22 5.70 9.91
N LEU A 172 12.91 5.51 10.04
CA LEU A 172 11.88 6.41 9.53
C LEU A 172 11.95 7.75 10.28
N ARG A 173 12.08 8.84 9.52
CA ARG A 173 12.10 10.22 10.06
C ARG A 173 10.73 10.90 10.01
N CYS A 174 9.80 10.35 9.22
CA CYS A 174 8.42 10.80 9.15
C CYS A 174 7.63 10.40 10.41
N ARG A 175 6.43 10.95 10.53
CA ARG A 175 5.45 10.44 11.53
C ARG A 175 5.20 8.96 11.25
N ASN A 176 5.42 8.12 12.24
CA ASN A 176 5.25 6.68 12.07
C ASN A 176 4.67 6.01 13.32
N ARG A 177 4.06 4.84 13.14
CA ARG A 177 3.50 4.02 14.21
C ARG A 177 3.66 2.54 13.89
N LEU A 178 3.99 1.73 14.91
CA LEU A 178 3.99 0.28 14.84
C LEU A 178 2.83 -0.27 15.66
N ASP A 179 1.90 -0.94 14.99
CA ASP A 179 0.75 -1.60 15.59
C ASP A 179 0.93 -3.12 15.53
N ILE A 180 0.87 -3.76 16.70
CA ILE A 180 0.91 -5.22 16.81
C ILE A 180 -0.53 -5.74 16.92
N VAL A 181 -0.89 -6.70 16.07
CA VAL A 181 -2.21 -7.37 16.11
C VAL A 181 -2.08 -8.64 16.93
N PRO A 182 -2.63 -8.71 18.15
CA PRO A 182 -2.51 -9.89 19.00
C PRO A 182 -3.05 -11.15 18.32
N GLY A 183 -2.35 -12.28 18.48
CA GLY A 183 -2.78 -13.58 17.95
C GLY A 183 -2.65 -13.77 16.44
N ALA A 184 -2.28 -12.72 15.69
CA ALA A 184 -2.08 -12.81 14.26
C ALA A 184 -0.71 -13.37 13.90
N THR A 185 -0.67 -14.27 12.91
CA THR A 185 0.55 -14.70 12.21
C THR A 185 0.86 -13.74 11.04
N HIS A 186 1.87 -14.09 10.23
CA HIS A 186 2.32 -13.27 9.09
C HIS A 186 1.21 -12.95 8.08
N LEU A 187 0.31 -13.89 7.84
CA LEU A 187 -0.71 -13.76 6.80
C LEU A 187 -2.05 -13.21 7.32
N PHE A 188 -2.21 -13.05 8.63
CA PHE A 188 -3.46 -12.58 9.26
C PHE A 188 -4.66 -13.46 8.87
N GLU A 189 -4.50 -14.79 8.98
CA GLU A 189 -5.53 -15.77 8.62
C GLU A 189 -6.43 -16.13 9.80
N GLU A 190 -6.03 -15.76 11.01
CA GLU A 190 -6.80 -16.01 12.23
C GLU A 190 -8.04 -15.11 12.27
N PRO A 191 -9.16 -15.61 12.81
CA PRO A 191 -10.43 -14.86 12.86
C PRO A 191 -10.26 -13.47 13.48
N GLY A 192 -10.76 -12.44 12.78
CA GLY A 192 -10.74 -11.06 13.25
C GLY A 192 -9.42 -10.32 13.06
N THR A 193 -8.34 -11.00 12.65
CA THR A 193 -7.03 -10.36 12.52
C THR A 193 -6.92 -9.49 11.27
N LEU A 194 -7.46 -9.95 10.15
CA LEU A 194 -7.49 -9.16 8.91
C LEU A 194 -8.47 -7.97 9.00
N GLU A 195 -9.59 -8.14 9.71
CA GLU A 195 -10.52 -7.05 10.06
C GLU A 195 -9.81 -5.98 10.90
N SER A 196 -8.96 -6.40 11.82
CA SER A 196 -8.14 -5.50 12.65
C SER A 196 -7.15 -4.70 11.78
N VAL A 197 -6.58 -5.30 10.72
CA VAL A 197 -5.76 -4.59 9.73
C VAL A 197 -6.60 -3.55 9.00
N VAL A 198 -7.78 -3.92 8.50
CA VAL A 198 -8.70 -2.99 7.81
C VAL A 198 -9.03 -1.79 8.69
N GLU A 199 -9.40 -2.02 9.95
CA GLU A 199 -9.76 -0.94 10.87
C GLU A 199 -8.61 0.07 11.07
N ARG A 200 -7.38 -0.43 11.29
CA ARG A 200 -6.18 0.39 11.46
C ARG A 200 -5.82 1.16 10.20
N ALA A 201 -5.82 0.48 9.06
CA ALA A 201 -5.54 1.09 7.76
C ALA A 201 -6.57 2.16 7.42
N THR A 202 -7.87 1.89 7.64
CA THR A 202 -8.94 2.86 7.40
C THR A 202 -8.74 4.13 8.23
N LYS A 203 -8.49 4.00 9.55
CA LYS A 203 -8.24 5.15 10.43
C LYS A 203 -7.05 5.97 9.95
N TRP A 204 -5.97 5.29 9.55
CA TRP A 204 -4.76 5.94 9.04
C TRP A 204 -5.02 6.71 7.74
N PHE A 205 -5.68 6.08 6.78
CA PHE A 205 -5.98 6.74 5.52
C PHE A 205 -7.01 7.86 5.67
N ILE A 206 -8.01 7.74 6.54
CA ILE A 206 -8.94 8.85 6.85
C ILE A 206 -8.16 10.05 7.42
N GLU A 207 -7.22 9.82 8.34
CA GLU A 207 -6.42 10.89 8.96
C GLU A 207 -5.56 11.65 7.93
N TYR A 208 -4.98 10.95 6.94
CA TYR A 208 -4.00 11.55 6.04
C TYR A 208 -4.47 11.78 4.60
N LEU A 209 -5.53 11.11 4.15
CA LEU A 209 -6.11 11.30 2.82
C LEU A 209 -7.49 11.96 2.88
N GLY A 210 -8.20 11.86 4.01
CA GLY A 210 -9.56 12.39 4.16
C GLY A 210 -9.62 13.87 4.51
N ALA A 211 -8.51 14.47 4.91
CA ALA A 211 -8.44 15.90 5.12
C ALA A 211 -8.33 16.60 3.75
N THR A 212 -9.45 17.06 3.19
CA THR A 212 -9.39 18.24 2.34
C THR A 212 -8.62 19.29 3.15
N ARG A 213 -7.42 19.66 2.70
CA ARG A 213 -6.78 20.87 3.17
C ARG A 213 -7.75 21.99 2.83
N ASP A 214 -8.52 22.45 3.81
CA ASP A 214 -9.11 23.77 3.74
C ASP A 214 -7.95 24.72 3.50
N ALA A 215 -7.88 25.19 2.25
CA ALA A 215 -6.95 26.24 1.84
C ALA A 215 -7.49 27.57 2.40
N THR A 216 -7.42 27.71 3.75
CA THR A 216 -7.65 28.99 4.43
C THR A 216 -6.90 28.93 5.77
N ASP A 217 -5.61 29.19 5.71
CA ASP A 217 -4.91 29.97 6.71
C ASP A 217 -3.74 30.71 6.01
N ASP A 218 -4.09 31.93 5.54
CA ASP A 218 -3.14 32.99 5.25
C ASP A 218 -2.62 33.59 6.58
#